data_4afa9513cf33a7b841dbb964b7508c1f
#
_entry.id   4afa9513cf33a7b841dbb964b7508c1f
#
_cell.length_a   1.000
_cell.length_b   1.000
_cell.length_c   1.000
_cell.angle_alpha   90.00
_cell.angle_beta   90.00
_cell.angle_gamma   90.00
#
_symmetry.space_group_name_H-M   'P 1'
#
loop_
_entity.id
_entity.type
_entity.pdbx_description
1 polymer ?
#
loop_
_entity_poly.entity_id
_entity_poly.type
_entity_poly.pdbx_seq_one_letter_code
_entity_poly.pdbx_strand_id
1 'polypeptide(L)'
;SGAIDPRRIGSIVAEVLERLETDRGGQTAGTLPLGVHPDLDTAVAAARGAFGSYEHTPLSVRQRIIDSIRGTLATQYQTLSELAVRETGLGRVEDKIVKNRLVTEKTPGTEDLAPVAWTGDHGLTLAERAAYGPIATLTPVTNPSETIINNGISMIAGGNTVVFCPHPGARRV
;
A
#
# COMPACT_ATOMS: atom_id res chain seq x y z
N SER A 1 -4.98 -19.94 34.92
CA SER A 1 -5.89 -19.39 33.92
C SER A 1 -6.34 -18.01 34.40
N GLY A 2 -5.65 -16.97 33.97
CA GLY A 2 -6.00 -15.59 34.29
C GLY A 2 -7.10 -15.11 33.34
N ALA A 3 -8.33 -15.05 33.84
CA ALA A 3 -9.41 -14.39 33.13
C ALA A 3 -9.09 -12.89 33.05
N ILE A 4 -9.15 -12.31 31.84
CA ILE A 4 -8.96 -10.88 31.61
C ILE A 4 -10.18 -10.16 32.20
N ASP A 5 -9.96 -9.23 33.15
CA ASP A 5 -11.02 -8.43 33.75
C ASP A 5 -11.71 -7.54 32.70
N PRO A 6 -13.02 -7.68 32.45
CA PRO A 6 -13.76 -6.87 31.48
C PRO A 6 -13.66 -5.35 31.74
N ARG A 7 -13.49 -4.93 32.99
CA ARG A 7 -13.33 -3.51 33.36
C ARG A 7 -11.98 -2.96 32.86
N ARG A 8 -10.96 -3.79 32.84
CA ARG A 8 -9.63 -3.43 32.32
C ARG A 8 -9.62 -3.29 30.78
N ILE A 9 -10.43 -4.08 30.10
CA ILE A 9 -10.65 -3.93 28.65
C ILE A 9 -11.34 -2.61 28.35
N GLY A 10 -12.40 -2.27 29.11
CA GLY A 10 -13.10 -1.00 28.94
C GLY A 10 -12.21 0.23 29.14
N SER A 11 -11.33 0.22 30.14
CA SER A 11 -10.40 1.33 30.37
C SER A 11 -9.32 1.46 29.27
N ILE A 12 -8.83 0.34 28.76
CA ILE A 12 -7.86 0.35 27.64
C ILE A 12 -8.54 0.89 26.37
N VAL A 13 -9.76 0.46 26.07
CA VAL A 13 -10.51 0.95 24.91
C VAL A 13 -10.78 2.45 25.02
N ALA A 14 -11.20 2.94 26.22
CA ALA A 14 -11.42 4.36 26.45
C ALA A 14 -10.12 5.17 26.26
N GLU A 15 -9.00 4.71 26.82
CA GLU A 15 -7.69 5.37 26.67
C GLU A 15 -7.22 5.41 25.19
N VAL A 16 -7.46 4.33 24.44
CA VAL A 16 -7.14 4.29 23.01
C VAL A 16 -8.04 5.25 22.22
N LEU A 17 -9.33 5.32 22.52
CA LEU A 17 -10.25 6.25 21.87
C LEU A 17 -9.89 7.70 22.17
N GLU A 18 -9.57 8.04 23.41
CA GLU A 18 -9.13 9.38 23.81
C GLU A 18 -7.82 9.79 23.11
N ARG A 19 -6.85 8.87 22.97
CA ARG A 19 -5.63 9.12 22.19
C ARG A 19 -5.92 9.34 20.70
N LEU A 20 -6.85 8.56 20.12
CA LEU A 20 -7.26 8.74 18.72
C LEU A 20 -7.99 10.06 18.49
N GLU A 21 -8.78 10.53 19.46
CA GLU A 21 -9.47 11.83 19.40
C GLU A 21 -8.49 12.99 19.60
N THR A 22 -7.49 12.86 20.47
CA THR A 22 -6.45 13.86 20.70
C THR A 22 -5.53 14.00 19.49
N ASP A 23 -5.19 12.87 18.82
CA ASP A 23 -4.44 12.87 17.55
C ASP A 23 -5.23 13.52 16.39
N ARG A 24 -6.57 13.44 16.40
CA ARG A 24 -7.44 14.16 15.46
C ARG A 24 -7.48 15.67 15.68
N GLY A 25 -7.31 16.13 16.92
CA GLY A 25 -7.35 17.55 17.29
C GLY A 25 -6.08 18.36 17.00
N GLY A 26 -4.99 17.69 16.62
CA GLY A 26 -3.67 18.32 16.42
C GLY A 26 -3.28 18.68 15.00
N GLN A 27 -4.14 18.41 14.00
CA GLN A 27 -3.86 18.81 12.62
C GLN A 27 -4.32 20.26 12.37
N THR A 28 -3.38 21.20 12.49
CA THR A 28 -3.51 22.50 11.84
C THR A 28 -3.84 22.28 10.36
N ALA A 29 -4.77 23.08 9.83
CA ALA A 29 -5.23 23.04 8.45
C ALA A 29 -4.12 23.49 7.46
N GLY A 30 -3.04 22.70 7.38
CA GLY A 30 -2.05 22.74 6.32
C GLY A 30 -2.52 21.89 5.15
N THR A 31 -2.21 22.30 3.94
CA THR A 31 -2.51 21.54 2.73
C THR A 31 -1.84 20.15 2.85
N LEU A 32 -2.63 19.09 2.90
CA LEU A 32 -2.12 17.73 2.94
C LEU A 32 -1.29 17.43 1.68
N PRO A 33 -0.24 16.61 1.77
CA PRO A 33 0.50 16.16 0.59
C PRO A 33 -0.41 15.49 -0.44
N LEU A 34 -0.01 15.53 -1.71
CA LEU A 34 -0.75 14.89 -2.79
C LEU A 34 -0.96 13.39 -2.48
N GLY A 35 -2.20 12.93 -2.59
CA GLY A 35 -2.57 11.54 -2.32
C GLY A 35 -2.78 11.22 -0.84
N VAL A 36 -2.58 12.18 0.06
CA VAL A 36 -2.92 12.04 1.48
C VAL A 36 -4.29 12.65 1.74
N HIS A 37 -5.16 11.91 2.40
CA HIS A 37 -6.55 12.32 2.66
C HIS A 37 -6.82 12.37 4.17
N PRO A 38 -7.71 13.29 4.61
CA PRO A 38 -7.99 13.47 6.04
C PRO A 38 -8.76 12.30 6.66
N ASP A 39 -9.51 11.57 5.84
CA ASP A 39 -10.37 10.46 6.26
C ASP A 39 -10.50 9.40 5.17
N LEU A 40 -11.07 8.26 5.55
CA LEU A 40 -11.25 7.11 4.67
C LEU A 40 -12.23 7.40 3.51
N ASP A 41 -13.29 8.13 3.77
CA ASP A 41 -14.33 8.39 2.76
C ASP A 41 -13.78 9.23 1.61
N THR A 42 -13.01 10.28 1.93
CA THR A 42 -12.34 11.11 0.91
C THR A 42 -11.26 10.33 0.16
N ALA A 43 -10.51 9.45 0.83
CA ALA A 43 -9.52 8.58 0.17
C ALA A 43 -10.19 7.60 -0.80
N VAL A 44 -11.29 6.96 -0.38
CA VAL A 44 -12.05 6.04 -1.22
C VAL A 44 -12.70 6.75 -2.40
N ALA A 45 -13.26 7.94 -2.19
CA ALA A 45 -13.84 8.73 -3.27
C ALA A 45 -12.79 9.12 -4.32
N ALA A 46 -11.60 9.55 -3.88
CA ALA A 46 -10.47 9.84 -4.76
C ALA A 46 -10.00 8.61 -5.55
N ALA A 47 -9.88 7.45 -4.88
CA ALA A 47 -9.50 6.20 -5.52
C ALA A 47 -10.52 5.73 -6.57
N ARG A 48 -11.83 5.90 -6.30
CA ARG A 48 -12.90 5.60 -7.27
C ARG A 48 -12.82 6.52 -8.49
N GLY A 49 -12.65 7.83 -8.28
CA GLY A 49 -12.48 8.78 -9.39
C GLY A 49 -11.25 8.47 -10.24
N ALA A 50 -10.13 8.18 -9.60
CA ALA A 50 -8.90 7.79 -10.28
C ALA A 50 -9.07 6.46 -11.06
N PHE A 51 -9.79 5.49 -10.52
CA PHE A 51 -10.02 4.21 -11.19
C PHE A 51 -10.72 4.40 -12.53
N GLY A 52 -11.78 5.18 -12.61
CA GLY A 52 -12.50 5.42 -13.87
C GLY A 52 -11.61 5.97 -15.00
N SER A 53 -10.55 6.71 -14.65
CA SER A 53 -9.56 7.16 -15.64
C SER A 53 -8.44 6.15 -15.90
N TYR A 54 -8.10 5.32 -14.89
CA TYR A 54 -6.95 4.44 -14.94
C TYR A 54 -7.25 3.06 -15.54
N GLU A 55 -8.46 2.53 -15.38
CA GLU A 55 -8.82 1.17 -15.82
C GLU A 55 -8.56 0.91 -17.32
N HIS A 56 -8.67 1.95 -18.14
CA HIS A 56 -8.42 1.87 -19.59
C HIS A 56 -6.98 2.24 -19.98
N THR A 57 -6.10 2.45 -19.00
CA THR A 57 -4.70 2.81 -19.27
C THR A 57 -3.96 1.65 -19.92
N PRO A 58 -3.32 1.83 -21.08
CA PRO A 58 -2.59 0.77 -21.77
C PRO A 58 -1.47 0.16 -20.91
N LEU A 59 -1.21 -1.15 -21.07
CA LEU A 59 -0.15 -1.85 -20.34
C LEU A 59 1.22 -1.18 -20.48
N SER A 60 1.55 -0.67 -21.67
CA SER A 60 2.81 0.05 -21.89
C SER A 60 2.94 1.33 -21.07
N VAL A 61 1.82 2.00 -20.75
CA VAL A 61 1.81 3.17 -19.87
C VAL A 61 1.95 2.72 -18.41
N ARG A 62 1.24 1.67 -18.01
CA ARG A 62 1.38 1.09 -16.66
C ARG A 62 2.81 0.63 -16.41
N GLN A 63 3.46 0.01 -17.40
CA GLN A 63 4.87 -0.38 -17.30
C GLN A 63 5.76 0.82 -17.06
N ARG A 64 5.61 1.92 -17.82
CA ARG A 64 6.41 3.14 -17.58
C ARG A 64 6.18 3.75 -16.20
N ILE A 65 4.96 3.68 -15.66
CA ILE A 65 4.68 4.10 -14.28
C ILE A 65 5.46 3.25 -13.29
N ILE A 66 5.43 1.93 -13.45
CA ILE A 66 6.16 0.98 -12.59
C ILE A 66 7.67 1.21 -12.68
N ASP A 67 8.21 1.41 -13.88
CA ASP A 67 9.63 1.70 -14.08
C ASP A 67 10.03 3.01 -13.39
N SER A 68 9.20 4.03 -13.46
CA SER A 68 9.40 5.30 -12.75
C SER A 68 9.38 5.12 -11.24
N ILE A 69 8.44 4.32 -10.70
CA ILE A 69 8.37 3.97 -9.28
C ILE A 69 9.66 3.25 -8.86
N ARG A 70 10.08 2.22 -9.59
CA ARG A 70 11.31 1.46 -9.30
C ARG A 70 12.55 2.35 -9.34
N GLY A 71 12.67 3.22 -10.35
CA GLY A 71 13.77 4.16 -10.48
C GLY A 71 13.84 5.16 -9.31
N THR A 72 12.71 5.70 -8.89
CA THR A 72 12.64 6.60 -7.73
C THR A 72 13.01 5.87 -6.44
N LEU A 73 12.45 4.69 -6.21
CA LEU A 73 12.72 3.90 -5.01
C LEU A 73 14.18 3.46 -4.90
N ALA A 74 14.85 3.20 -6.02
CA ALA A 74 16.27 2.83 -6.04
C ALA A 74 17.16 3.88 -5.37
N THR A 75 16.75 5.14 -5.37
CA THR A 75 17.48 6.25 -4.71
C THR A 75 17.05 6.47 -3.25
N GLN A 76 16.02 5.77 -2.77
CA GLN A 76 15.38 6.03 -1.47
C GLN A 76 15.54 4.89 -0.44
N TYR A 77 16.15 3.77 -0.81
CA TYR A 77 16.24 2.60 0.08
C TYR A 77 16.82 2.93 1.46
N GLN A 78 17.89 3.72 1.52
CA GLN A 78 18.52 4.14 2.77
C GLN A 78 17.55 4.96 3.62
N THR A 79 16.99 6.03 3.04
CA THR A 79 16.10 6.97 3.73
C THR A 79 14.85 6.27 4.29
N LEU A 80 14.20 5.44 3.47
CA LEU A 80 13.01 4.69 3.89
C LEU A 80 13.34 3.70 5.02
N SER A 81 14.48 3.02 4.93
CA SER A 81 14.90 2.04 5.94
C SER A 81 15.23 2.69 7.28
N GLU A 82 15.95 3.81 7.27
CA GLU A 82 16.24 4.59 8.48
C GLU A 82 14.96 5.15 9.11
N LEU A 83 14.04 5.67 8.29
CA LEU A 83 12.76 6.18 8.75
C LEU A 83 11.93 5.06 9.39
N ALA A 84 11.84 3.90 8.76
CA ALA A 84 11.10 2.75 9.26
C ALA A 84 11.63 2.27 10.62
N VAL A 85 12.96 2.10 10.76
CA VAL A 85 13.56 1.68 12.05
C VAL A 85 13.35 2.74 13.12
N ARG A 86 13.56 4.02 12.78
CA ARG A 86 13.39 5.13 13.72
C ARG A 86 11.94 5.27 14.22
N GLU A 87 10.96 5.11 13.34
CA GLU A 87 9.54 5.26 13.71
C GLU A 87 9.00 4.04 14.46
N THR A 88 9.33 2.83 13.98
CA THR A 88 8.75 1.59 14.51
C THR A 88 9.57 0.95 15.63
N GLY A 89 10.85 1.27 15.73
CA GLY A 89 11.80 0.56 16.61
C GLY A 89 12.08 -0.88 16.20
N LEU A 90 11.67 -1.31 15.00
CA LEU A 90 11.71 -2.70 14.56
C LEU A 90 12.72 -2.94 13.43
N GLY A 91 13.50 -4.02 13.60
CA GLY A 91 14.48 -4.47 12.61
C GLY A 91 15.78 -3.64 12.59
N ARG A 92 16.63 -3.92 11.60
CA ARG A 92 17.89 -3.24 11.38
C ARG A 92 17.85 -2.51 10.03
N VAL A 93 18.51 -1.37 9.93
CA VAL A 93 18.52 -0.55 8.71
C VAL A 93 19.04 -1.33 7.52
N GLU A 94 20.16 -2.07 7.70
CA GLU A 94 20.80 -2.85 6.65
C GLU A 94 19.86 -3.92 6.07
N ASP A 95 19.13 -4.62 6.93
CA ASP A 95 18.17 -5.65 6.51
C ASP A 95 16.99 -5.01 5.75
N LYS A 96 16.52 -3.86 6.21
CA LYS A 96 15.42 -3.14 5.52
C LYS A 96 15.84 -2.60 4.16
N ILE A 97 17.09 -2.16 4.00
CA ILE A 97 17.64 -1.76 2.69
C ILE A 97 17.56 -2.94 1.71
N VAL A 98 18.03 -4.12 2.15
CA VAL A 98 17.98 -5.34 1.32
C VAL A 98 16.54 -5.71 0.97
N LYS A 99 15.61 -5.61 1.94
CA LYS A 99 14.18 -5.91 1.74
C LYS A 99 13.53 -4.91 0.79
N ASN A 100 13.75 -3.61 0.98
CA ASN A 100 13.21 -2.57 0.09
C ASN A 100 13.70 -2.75 -1.35
N ARG A 101 14.99 -3.07 -1.53
CA ARG A 101 15.55 -3.41 -2.83
C ARG A 101 14.87 -4.65 -3.43
N LEU A 102 14.78 -5.73 -2.65
CA LEU A 102 14.19 -6.99 -3.11
C LEU A 102 12.75 -6.79 -3.60
N VAL A 103 11.89 -6.13 -2.81
CA VAL A 103 10.49 -5.92 -3.20
C VAL A 103 10.37 -4.96 -4.40
N THR A 104 11.24 -3.96 -4.51
CA THR A 104 11.24 -3.04 -5.65
C THR A 104 11.62 -3.75 -6.95
N GLU A 105 12.65 -4.61 -6.90
CA GLU A 105 13.19 -5.28 -8.09
C GLU A 105 12.41 -6.54 -8.47
N LYS A 106 11.84 -7.26 -7.50
CA LYS A 106 11.28 -8.60 -7.69
C LYS A 106 9.75 -8.66 -7.63
N THR A 107 9.07 -7.60 -7.18
CA THR A 107 7.61 -7.60 -7.26
C THR A 107 7.18 -7.63 -8.72
N PRO A 108 6.35 -8.60 -9.13
CA PRO A 108 5.86 -8.68 -10.50
C PRO A 108 5.11 -7.41 -10.93
N GLY A 109 5.34 -6.99 -12.16
CA GLY A 109 4.66 -5.86 -12.80
C GLY A 109 3.72 -6.34 -13.92
N THR A 110 3.72 -5.60 -15.05
CA THR A 110 2.87 -5.95 -16.19
C THR A 110 3.30 -7.22 -16.92
N GLU A 111 4.51 -7.71 -16.68
CA GLU A 111 5.03 -8.96 -17.24
C GLU A 111 4.20 -10.18 -16.86
N ASP A 112 3.58 -10.17 -15.67
CA ASP A 112 2.72 -11.26 -15.18
C ASP A 112 1.27 -11.20 -15.71
N LEU A 113 0.97 -10.21 -16.55
CA LEU A 113 -0.37 -10.03 -17.13
C LEU A 113 -0.49 -10.61 -18.54
N ALA A 114 0.51 -11.35 -19.02
CA ALA A 114 0.47 -11.97 -20.32
C ALA A 114 -0.79 -12.85 -20.46
N PRO A 115 -1.56 -12.70 -21.55
CA PRO A 115 -2.72 -13.55 -21.81
C PRO A 115 -2.30 -15.02 -21.94
N VAL A 116 -3.14 -15.92 -21.45
CA VAL A 116 -2.95 -17.36 -21.58
C VAL A 116 -4.02 -17.93 -22.49
N ALA A 117 -3.60 -18.68 -23.48
CA ALA A 117 -4.51 -19.34 -24.42
C ALA A 117 -4.37 -20.86 -24.32
N TRP A 118 -5.48 -21.55 -24.33
CA TRP A 118 -5.58 -23.01 -24.46
C TRP A 118 -6.33 -23.35 -25.73
N THR A 119 -5.77 -24.25 -26.52
CA THR A 119 -6.40 -24.76 -27.76
C THR A 119 -6.51 -26.26 -27.70
N GLY A 120 -7.46 -26.84 -28.42
CA GLY A 120 -7.68 -28.26 -28.55
C GLY A 120 -8.78 -28.57 -29.57
N ASP A 121 -9.14 -29.84 -29.69
CA ASP A 121 -10.15 -30.33 -30.68
C ASP A 121 -11.53 -29.67 -30.48
N HIS A 122 -11.81 -29.11 -29.32
CA HIS A 122 -13.11 -28.54 -28.95
C HIS A 122 -13.13 -27.02 -28.90
N GLY A 123 -12.05 -26.35 -29.31
CA GLY A 123 -12.02 -24.89 -29.42
C GLY A 123 -10.81 -24.18 -28.78
N LEU A 124 -10.97 -22.86 -28.59
CA LEU A 124 -9.99 -21.96 -28.04
C LEU A 124 -10.57 -21.29 -26.79
N THR A 125 -9.79 -21.27 -25.71
CA THR A 125 -10.04 -20.42 -24.54
C THR A 125 -8.90 -19.41 -24.40
N LEU A 126 -9.23 -18.12 -24.30
CA LEU A 126 -8.30 -17.06 -23.96
C LEU A 126 -8.65 -16.52 -22.57
N ALA A 127 -7.67 -16.44 -21.68
CA ALA A 127 -7.82 -15.82 -20.38
C ALA A 127 -6.95 -14.57 -20.27
N GLU A 128 -7.57 -13.46 -19.94
CA GLU A 128 -6.92 -12.19 -19.63
C GLU A 128 -7.27 -11.75 -18.23
N ARG A 129 -6.39 -10.97 -17.61
CA ARG A 129 -6.63 -10.42 -16.25
C ARG A 129 -7.35 -9.09 -16.38
N ALA A 130 -8.38 -8.89 -15.56
CA ALA A 130 -9.14 -7.64 -15.45
C ALA A 130 -8.88 -6.97 -14.09
N ALA A 131 -9.03 -5.65 -14.04
CA ALA A 131 -8.98 -4.90 -12.80
C ALA A 131 -10.19 -5.18 -11.89
N TYR A 132 -9.98 -5.16 -10.57
CA TYR A 132 -11.06 -5.24 -9.58
C TYR A 132 -11.68 -3.87 -9.28
N GLY A 133 -10.88 -2.81 -9.38
CA GLY A 133 -11.28 -1.46 -8.98
C GLY A 133 -10.40 -0.89 -7.85
N PRO A 134 -10.96 -0.01 -7.01
CA PRO A 134 -10.29 0.49 -5.82
C PRO A 134 -10.08 -0.63 -4.80
N ILE A 135 -8.85 -0.79 -4.32
CA ILE A 135 -8.44 -1.82 -3.36
C ILE A 135 -7.95 -1.14 -2.08
N ALA A 136 -8.44 -1.58 -0.92
CA ALA A 136 -7.93 -1.15 0.36
C ALA A 136 -6.79 -2.06 0.82
N THR A 137 -5.70 -1.47 1.30
CA THR A 137 -4.52 -2.17 1.78
C THR A 137 -4.18 -1.74 3.20
N LEU A 138 -4.24 -2.67 4.14
CA LEU A 138 -3.76 -2.47 5.51
C LEU A 138 -2.26 -2.76 5.54
N THR A 139 -1.44 -1.79 5.93
CA THR A 139 0.00 -1.98 6.02
C THR A 139 0.44 -2.27 7.44
N PRO A 140 1.26 -3.31 7.67
CA PRO A 140 1.71 -3.69 9.00
C PRO A 140 2.82 -2.77 9.51
N VAL A 141 3.01 -2.72 10.83
CA VAL A 141 4.11 -1.99 11.46
C VAL A 141 5.49 -2.62 11.17
N THR A 142 5.54 -3.93 10.92
CA THR A 142 6.79 -4.68 10.73
C THR A 142 7.45 -4.45 9.37
N ASN A 143 6.65 -4.26 8.32
CA ASN A 143 7.11 -4.09 6.94
C ASN A 143 6.31 -2.97 6.23
N PRO A 144 6.35 -1.73 6.74
CA PRO A 144 5.48 -0.66 6.22
C PRO A 144 5.83 -0.28 4.79
N SER A 145 7.07 0.10 4.50
CA SER A 145 7.52 0.50 3.16
C SER A 145 7.46 -0.67 2.17
N GLU A 146 7.91 -1.85 2.59
CA GLU A 146 7.94 -3.03 1.73
C GLU A 146 6.54 -3.45 1.27
N THR A 147 5.55 -3.33 2.16
CA THR A 147 4.14 -3.65 1.83
C THR A 147 3.55 -2.63 0.87
N ILE A 148 3.83 -1.34 1.05
CA ILE A 148 3.37 -0.29 0.14
C ILE A 148 3.97 -0.49 -1.26
N ILE A 149 5.27 -0.76 -1.34
CA ILE A 149 5.97 -0.99 -2.60
C ILE A 149 5.39 -2.20 -3.34
N ASN A 150 5.29 -3.34 -2.65
CA ASN A 150 4.78 -4.58 -3.23
C ASN A 150 3.34 -4.40 -3.74
N ASN A 151 2.45 -3.96 -2.86
CA ASN A 151 1.04 -3.82 -3.19
C ASN A 151 0.81 -2.72 -4.22
N GLY A 152 1.55 -1.60 -4.14
CA GLY A 152 1.46 -0.52 -5.10
C GLY A 152 1.81 -0.98 -6.53
N ILE A 153 2.96 -1.62 -6.70
CA ILE A 153 3.40 -2.14 -8.00
C ILE A 153 2.39 -3.16 -8.55
N SER A 154 1.99 -4.15 -7.73
CA SER A 154 1.07 -5.21 -8.18
C SER A 154 -0.31 -4.68 -8.55
N MET A 155 -0.86 -3.74 -7.76
CA MET A 155 -2.19 -3.19 -8.01
C MET A 155 -2.21 -2.24 -9.22
N ILE A 156 -1.18 -1.42 -9.37
CA ILE A 156 -1.00 -0.55 -10.55
C ILE A 156 -0.83 -1.42 -11.81
N ALA A 157 -0.02 -2.47 -11.77
CA ALA A 157 0.11 -3.40 -12.89
C ALA A 157 -1.25 -3.95 -13.32
N GLY A 158 -2.04 -4.45 -12.36
CA GLY A 158 -3.38 -5.00 -12.59
C GLY A 158 -4.45 -3.99 -13.01
N GLY A 159 -4.12 -2.69 -13.10
CA GLY A 159 -5.08 -1.64 -13.50
C GLY A 159 -5.99 -1.19 -12.37
N ASN A 160 -5.64 -1.47 -11.14
CA ASN A 160 -6.39 -1.09 -9.95
C ASN A 160 -5.90 0.25 -9.38
N THR A 161 -6.73 0.90 -8.57
CA THR A 161 -6.31 1.96 -7.67
C THR A 161 -6.22 1.43 -6.24
N VAL A 162 -5.46 2.10 -5.37
CA VAL A 162 -5.21 1.59 -4.02
C VAL A 162 -5.34 2.69 -2.98
N VAL A 163 -6.00 2.35 -1.86
CA VAL A 163 -6.05 3.15 -0.64
C VAL A 163 -5.20 2.44 0.40
N PHE A 164 -4.09 3.04 0.78
CA PHE A 164 -3.24 2.54 1.85
C PHE A 164 -3.73 3.03 3.20
N CYS A 165 -3.89 2.10 4.14
CA CYS A 165 -4.25 2.37 5.52
C CYS A 165 -3.07 1.96 6.42
N PRO A 166 -2.15 2.88 6.74
CA PRO A 166 -0.95 2.56 7.50
C PRO A 166 -1.28 2.22 8.96
N HIS A 167 -0.48 1.31 9.53
CA HIS A 167 -0.53 1.05 10.96
C HIS A 167 -0.21 2.33 11.75
N PRO A 168 -0.91 2.62 12.87
CA PRO A 168 -0.66 3.85 13.66
C PRO A 168 0.80 4.09 14.06
N GLY A 169 1.57 3.03 14.30
CA GLY A 169 3.00 3.10 14.62
C GLY A 169 3.94 3.20 13.41
N ALA A 170 3.44 3.39 12.18
CA ALA A 170 4.23 3.47 10.95
C ALA A 170 3.53 4.38 9.92
N ARG A 171 3.19 5.61 10.34
CA ARG A 171 2.46 6.58 9.51
C ARG A 171 3.35 7.46 8.63
N ARG A 172 4.63 7.57 9.00
CA ARG A 172 5.58 8.50 8.39
C ARG A 172 6.52 7.85 7.39
N VAL A 173 6.60 6.52 7.44
CA VAL A 173 7.42 5.72 6.54
C VAL A 173 6.67 5.23 5.32
#